data_8994a984fac33cf3fe0ff9e1bf707218
#
_entry.id   8994a984fac33cf3fe0ff9e1bf707218
#
_cell.length_a   1.000
_cell.length_b   1.000
_cell.length_c   1.000
_cell.angle_alpha   90.00
_cell.angle_beta   90.00
_cell.angle_gamma   90.00
#
_symmetry.space_group_name_H-M   'P 1'
#
loop_
_entity.id
_entity.type
_entity.pdbx_description
1 polymer ?
#
loop_
_entity_poly.entity_id
_entity_poly.type
_entity_poly.pdbx_seq_one_letter_code
_entity_poly.pdbx_strand_id
1 'polypeptide(L)'
;KDIYAKAVQRGIELDPRGKDQVEAELKRVKKDFDELKEDKKKDFDKEKLINPYADTRILYGEPDRDVKAVLVGIDMEVGEVLLADRLKSKSRYIDLVISHHPEGRALAALYEVMDMQSGILLKYGIPINIAEDLMFDRINEVERRLLPANHTRAVDAAKLLDMPFMCIHTPADNAVANYLQKVFDEKKPDYISDIIDILKDIPEYKDAVNEKAGPKVVVGSEKRKTGKIFVDMTGGTGGSKDIYEKLSIAGIGTIVGMHIGEDHKKEAEKHHVNVVIAGHMSSDNLGVNLLFDDILEKS
;
A
#
# COMPACT_ATOMS: atom_id res chain seq x y z
N LYS A 1 20.64 1.54 -2.70
CA LYS A 1 19.90 0.32 -3.10
C LYS A 1 19.49 -0.55 -1.91
N ASP A 2 20.24 -0.53 -0.81
CA ASP A 2 19.98 -1.42 0.34
C ASP A 2 18.63 -1.13 0.99
N ILE A 3 18.27 0.15 1.19
CA ILE A 3 16.93 0.55 1.68
C ILE A 3 15.83 -0.01 0.78
N TYR A 4 15.99 0.15 -0.54
CA TYR A 4 15.04 -0.37 -1.53
C TYR A 4 14.90 -1.89 -1.47
N ALA A 5 16.02 -2.61 -1.49
CA ALA A 5 16.03 -4.07 -1.47
C ALA A 5 15.40 -4.63 -0.17
N LYS A 6 15.74 -4.03 0.98
CA LYS A 6 15.14 -4.40 2.28
C LYS A 6 13.64 -4.10 2.31
N ALA A 7 13.20 -2.95 1.78
CA ALA A 7 11.77 -2.61 1.71
C ALA A 7 10.99 -3.63 0.87
N VAL A 8 11.49 -3.96 -0.33
CA VAL A 8 10.87 -4.97 -1.20
C VAL A 8 10.84 -6.35 -0.53
N GLN A 9 11.98 -6.78 0.04
CA GLN A 9 12.04 -8.06 0.75
C GLN A 9 11.04 -8.10 1.91
N ARG A 10 10.98 -7.04 2.71
CA ARG A 10 10.06 -6.96 3.84
C ARG A 10 8.60 -6.92 3.39
N GLY A 11 8.31 -6.21 2.28
CA GLY A 11 7.01 -6.24 1.64
C GLY A 11 6.57 -7.65 1.27
N ILE A 12 7.47 -8.46 0.68
CA ILE A 12 7.20 -9.86 0.32
C ILE A 12 6.93 -10.72 1.57
N GLU A 13 7.71 -10.53 2.65
CA GLU A 13 7.54 -11.27 3.90
C GLU A 13 6.20 -10.96 4.60
N LEU A 14 5.70 -9.74 4.45
CA LEU A 14 4.46 -9.25 5.08
C LEU A 14 3.24 -9.27 4.14
N ASP A 15 3.43 -9.71 2.89
CA ASP A 15 2.36 -9.73 1.89
C ASP A 15 1.17 -10.59 2.38
N PRO A 16 -0.05 -10.06 2.38
CA PRO A 16 -1.23 -10.80 2.83
C PRO A 16 -1.50 -12.09 2.05
N ARG A 17 -1.05 -12.20 0.80
CA ARG A 17 -1.16 -13.43 0.00
C ARG A 17 -0.30 -14.56 0.56
N GLY A 18 0.78 -14.22 1.24
CA GLY A 18 1.81 -15.10 1.75
C GLY A 18 3.05 -15.13 0.86
N LYS A 19 4.22 -15.18 1.50
CA LYS A 19 5.54 -15.16 0.84
C LYS A 19 5.68 -16.19 -0.28
N ASP A 20 5.24 -17.42 -0.05
CA ASP A 20 5.38 -18.52 -1.02
C ASP A 20 4.63 -18.24 -2.32
N GLN A 21 3.44 -17.63 -2.23
CA GLN A 21 2.67 -17.25 -3.42
C GLN A 21 3.38 -16.16 -4.20
N VAL A 22 3.87 -15.12 -3.52
CA VAL A 22 4.61 -14.02 -4.18
C VAL A 22 5.89 -14.53 -4.85
N GLU A 23 6.63 -15.43 -4.20
CA GLU A 23 7.83 -16.04 -4.78
C GLU A 23 7.48 -16.93 -6.00
N ALA A 24 6.34 -17.61 -5.99
CA ALA A 24 5.88 -18.38 -7.14
C ALA A 24 5.51 -17.46 -8.32
N GLU A 25 4.87 -16.33 -8.06
CA GLU A 25 4.59 -15.30 -9.08
C GLU A 25 5.86 -14.72 -9.69
N LEU A 26 6.87 -14.36 -8.87
CA LEU A 26 8.17 -13.88 -9.37
C LEU A 26 8.89 -14.95 -10.24
N LYS A 27 8.81 -16.22 -9.86
CA LYS A 27 9.36 -17.32 -10.69
C LYS A 27 8.65 -17.42 -12.03
N ARG A 28 7.33 -17.20 -12.06
CA ARG A 28 6.55 -17.18 -13.30
C ARG A 28 6.95 -16.01 -14.18
N VAL A 29 7.03 -14.79 -13.62
CA VAL A 29 7.50 -13.60 -14.35
C VAL A 29 8.88 -13.82 -14.96
N LYS A 30 9.79 -14.45 -14.21
CA LYS A 30 11.12 -14.79 -14.71
C LYS A 30 11.07 -15.77 -15.87
N LYS A 31 10.26 -16.82 -15.76
CA LYS A 31 10.08 -17.80 -16.86
C LYS A 31 9.52 -17.12 -18.10
N ASP A 32 8.48 -16.29 -17.95
CA ASP A 32 7.87 -15.57 -19.06
C ASP A 32 8.89 -14.62 -19.73
N PHE A 33 9.72 -13.94 -18.92
CA PHE A 33 10.83 -13.11 -19.44
C PHE A 33 11.87 -13.93 -20.23
N ASP A 34 12.27 -15.10 -19.72
CA ASP A 34 13.27 -15.94 -20.37
C ASP A 34 12.77 -16.46 -21.74
N GLU A 35 11.45 -16.66 -21.88
CA GLU A 35 10.78 -17.09 -23.12
C GLU A 35 10.51 -15.94 -24.11
N LEU A 36 10.68 -14.66 -23.70
CA LEU A 36 10.52 -13.51 -24.58
C LEU A 36 11.58 -13.50 -25.71
N LYS A 37 11.17 -13.01 -26.88
CA LYS A 37 12.09 -12.67 -27.97
C LYS A 37 12.99 -11.51 -27.57
N GLU A 38 14.23 -11.47 -28.10
CA GLU A 38 15.24 -10.48 -27.74
C GLU A 38 14.80 -9.01 -27.98
N ASP A 39 13.96 -8.76 -28.99
CA ASP A 39 13.37 -7.44 -29.23
C ASP A 39 12.42 -7.00 -28.09
N LYS A 40 11.65 -7.94 -27.56
CA LYS A 40 10.72 -7.69 -26.43
C LYS A 40 11.41 -7.59 -25.07
N LYS A 41 12.54 -8.30 -24.88
CA LYS A 41 13.33 -8.18 -23.65
C LYS A 41 13.92 -6.79 -23.44
N LYS A 42 14.10 -6.00 -24.50
CA LYS A 42 14.61 -4.62 -24.41
C LYS A 42 13.64 -3.68 -23.74
N ASP A 43 12.34 -3.87 -23.97
CA ASP A 43 11.27 -3.03 -23.44
C ASP A 43 10.73 -3.56 -22.11
N PHE A 44 11.18 -4.75 -21.66
CA PHE A 44 10.72 -5.35 -20.44
C PHE A 44 11.28 -4.62 -19.20
N ASP A 45 10.42 -4.32 -18.25
CA ASP A 45 10.80 -3.74 -16.95
C ASP A 45 11.49 -4.82 -16.08
N LYS A 46 12.84 -4.82 -16.10
CA LYS A 46 13.64 -5.82 -15.39
C LYS A 46 13.47 -5.80 -13.86
N GLU A 47 12.98 -4.70 -13.28
CA GLU A 47 12.69 -4.66 -11.85
C GLU A 47 11.59 -5.67 -11.48
N LYS A 48 10.65 -5.98 -12.37
CA LYS A 48 9.62 -7.02 -12.17
C LYS A 48 10.17 -8.42 -11.90
N LEU A 49 11.44 -8.67 -12.21
CA LEU A 49 12.10 -9.95 -11.92
C LEU A 49 12.42 -10.14 -10.42
N ILE A 50 12.47 -9.06 -9.67
CA ILE A 50 12.86 -9.06 -8.25
C ILE A 50 11.89 -8.30 -7.35
N ASN A 51 11.07 -7.43 -7.91
CA ASN A 51 10.13 -6.58 -7.18
C ASN A 51 8.71 -6.75 -7.75
N PRO A 52 7.78 -7.33 -6.98
CA PRO A 52 6.38 -7.49 -7.41
C PRO A 52 5.56 -6.21 -7.28
N TYR A 53 6.11 -5.14 -6.69
CA TYR A 53 5.41 -3.90 -6.36
C TYR A 53 5.82 -2.78 -7.32
N ALA A 54 5.04 -2.58 -8.39
CA ALA A 54 5.31 -1.58 -9.42
C ALA A 54 5.32 -0.14 -8.87
N ASP A 55 4.67 0.10 -7.76
CA ASP A 55 4.56 1.38 -7.03
C ASP A 55 5.70 1.66 -6.04
N THR A 56 6.67 0.76 -5.96
CA THR A 56 7.86 0.91 -5.10
C THR A 56 9.10 0.92 -5.98
N ARG A 57 9.74 2.10 -6.13
CA ARG A 57 10.78 2.34 -7.14
C ARG A 57 11.83 3.35 -6.68
N ILE A 58 13.06 3.16 -7.13
CA ILE A 58 14.04 4.25 -7.19
C ILE A 58 13.72 5.08 -8.44
N LEU A 59 13.37 6.36 -8.25
CA LEU A 59 12.91 7.25 -9.31
C LEU A 59 14.01 8.15 -9.85
N TYR A 60 14.95 8.56 -8.97
CA TYR A 60 16.12 9.35 -9.33
C TYR A 60 17.28 9.12 -8.36
N GLY A 61 18.51 9.22 -8.85
CA GLY A 61 19.77 9.09 -8.12
C GLY A 61 20.47 7.76 -8.33
N GLU A 62 21.78 7.75 -8.02
CA GLU A 62 22.61 6.56 -8.17
C GLU A 62 22.25 5.52 -7.09
N PRO A 63 21.96 4.26 -7.48
CA PRO A 63 21.53 3.21 -6.55
C PRO A 63 22.54 2.92 -5.44
N ASP A 64 23.82 3.08 -5.70
CA ASP A 64 24.92 2.79 -4.77
C ASP A 64 25.40 4.01 -3.98
N ARG A 65 24.66 5.15 -4.04
CA ARG A 65 24.95 6.35 -3.26
C ARG A 65 24.83 6.04 -1.76
N ASP A 66 25.83 6.52 -1.01
CA ASP A 66 25.80 6.46 0.45
C ASP A 66 24.72 7.42 1.02
N VAL A 67 23.86 6.92 1.89
CA VAL A 67 22.72 7.65 2.46
C VAL A 67 22.83 7.64 3.98
N LYS A 68 22.96 8.85 4.59
CA LYS A 68 23.07 9.05 6.05
C LYS A 68 21.81 9.67 6.63
N ALA A 69 21.12 10.50 5.84
CA ALA A 69 19.90 11.18 6.29
C ALA A 69 18.83 11.11 5.20
N VAL A 70 17.62 10.72 5.59
CA VAL A 70 16.47 10.64 4.71
C VAL A 70 15.37 11.62 5.16
N LEU A 71 14.65 12.18 4.21
CA LEU A 71 13.38 12.86 4.45
C LEU A 71 12.27 11.94 3.95
N VAL A 72 11.45 11.47 4.87
CA VAL A 72 10.33 10.56 4.57
C VAL A 72 9.01 11.29 4.80
N GLY A 73 8.06 11.11 3.91
CA GLY A 73 6.70 11.62 4.06
C GLY A 73 5.71 10.81 3.24
N ILE A 74 4.44 11.04 3.50
CA ILE A 74 3.38 10.35 2.76
C ILE A 74 3.30 10.94 1.34
N ASP A 75 3.02 12.23 1.23
CA ASP A 75 3.02 12.98 -0.03
C ASP A 75 4.32 13.77 -0.14
N MET A 76 5.19 13.39 -1.09
CA MET A 76 6.46 14.07 -1.32
C MET A 76 6.47 14.65 -2.73
N GLU A 77 5.82 15.78 -2.89
CA GLU A 77 5.72 16.50 -4.14
C GLU A 77 6.86 17.50 -4.34
N VAL A 78 6.69 18.45 -5.27
CA VAL A 78 7.68 19.49 -5.57
C VAL A 78 8.05 20.32 -4.35
N GLY A 79 7.06 20.63 -3.48
CA GLY A 79 7.25 21.42 -2.27
C GLY A 79 8.21 20.77 -1.28
N GLU A 80 8.05 19.47 -1.06
CA GLU A 80 8.86 18.67 -0.14
C GLU A 80 10.27 18.42 -0.69
N VAL A 81 10.40 18.24 -2.01
CA VAL A 81 11.70 18.16 -2.68
C VAL A 81 12.47 19.49 -2.54
N LEU A 82 11.81 20.65 -2.71
CA LEU A 82 12.38 21.97 -2.45
C LEU A 82 12.73 22.16 -0.98
N LEU A 83 11.89 21.66 -0.06
CA LEU A 83 12.19 21.70 1.38
C LEU A 83 13.47 20.93 1.70
N ALA A 84 13.64 19.71 1.15
CA ALA A 84 14.83 18.90 1.32
C ALA A 84 16.09 19.65 0.85
N ASP A 85 16.04 20.28 -0.32
CA ASP A 85 17.14 21.11 -0.83
C ASP A 85 17.40 22.33 0.07
N ARG A 86 16.35 23.02 0.51
CA ARG A 86 16.46 24.17 1.40
C ARG A 86 17.08 23.83 2.77
N LEU A 87 16.84 22.62 3.28
CA LEU A 87 17.44 22.14 4.53
C LEU A 87 18.96 22.03 4.43
N LYS A 88 19.54 21.70 3.26
CA LYS A 88 20.98 21.70 3.02
C LYS A 88 21.60 23.07 3.35
N SER A 89 20.96 24.16 2.96
CA SER A 89 21.42 25.52 3.24
C SER A 89 21.41 25.90 4.74
N LYS A 90 20.72 25.08 5.57
CA LYS A 90 20.66 25.21 7.04
C LYS A 90 21.51 24.16 7.76
N SER A 91 22.48 23.57 7.09
CA SER A 91 23.36 22.50 7.60
C SER A 91 22.61 21.24 8.05
N ARG A 92 21.41 21.00 7.48
CA ARG A 92 20.65 19.77 7.63
C ARG A 92 20.65 19.03 6.29
N TYR A 93 21.67 18.22 6.07
CA TYR A 93 21.84 17.51 4.82
C TYR A 93 20.84 16.34 4.73
N ILE A 94 20.09 16.33 3.65
CA ILE A 94 19.20 15.24 3.26
C ILE A 94 19.84 14.57 2.04
N ASP A 95 20.10 13.28 2.13
CA ASP A 95 20.74 12.50 1.06
C ASP A 95 19.71 11.83 0.13
N LEU A 96 18.50 11.61 0.64
CA LEU A 96 17.43 10.91 -0.07
C LEU A 96 16.06 11.40 0.41
N VAL A 97 15.16 11.63 -0.54
CA VAL A 97 13.73 11.83 -0.29
C VAL A 97 12.99 10.53 -0.55
N ILE A 98 12.13 10.12 0.37
CA ILE A 98 11.29 8.92 0.25
C ILE A 98 9.83 9.33 0.37
N SER A 99 9.05 9.06 -0.68
CA SER A 99 7.60 9.21 -0.67
C SER A 99 6.94 7.88 -0.36
N HIS A 100 5.91 7.88 0.48
CA HIS A 100 5.04 6.71 0.59
C HIS A 100 4.11 6.67 -0.63
N HIS A 101 3.30 7.68 -0.86
CA HIS A 101 2.48 7.73 -2.06
C HIS A 101 3.37 7.79 -3.31
N PRO A 102 3.03 6.99 -4.35
CA PRO A 102 3.89 6.84 -5.51
C PRO A 102 3.91 8.10 -6.39
N GLU A 103 5.09 8.40 -6.94
CA GLU A 103 5.36 9.46 -7.90
C GLU A 103 6.01 8.89 -9.16
N GLY A 104 6.09 9.68 -10.21
CA GLY A 104 6.75 9.28 -11.44
C GLY A 104 6.19 7.99 -12.03
N ARG A 105 7.11 7.12 -12.49
CA ARG A 105 6.71 5.83 -13.08
C ARG A 105 6.05 4.87 -12.06
N ALA A 106 6.30 5.05 -10.77
CA ALA A 106 5.65 4.27 -9.73
C ALA A 106 4.16 4.60 -9.66
N LEU A 107 3.78 5.88 -9.77
CA LEU A 107 2.39 6.32 -9.87
C LEU A 107 1.74 5.84 -11.18
N ALA A 108 2.44 5.98 -12.30
CA ALA A 108 1.91 5.56 -13.60
C ALA A 108 1.62 4.05 -13.68
N ALA A 109 2.39 3.23 -12.94
CA ALA A 109 2.25 1.78 -12.90
C ALA A 109 1.47 1.26 -11.66
N LEU A 110 0.86 2.14 -10.86
CA LEU A 110 0.14 1.78 -9.64
C LEU A 110 -0.94 0.71 -9.88
N TYR A 111 -1.63 0.78 -11.01
CA TYR A 111 -2.68 -0.18 -11.36
C TYR A 111 -2.19 -1.63 -11.45
N GLU A 112 -0.90 -1.85 -11.79
CA GLU A 112 -0.33 -3.20 -11.91
C GLU A 112 -0.27 -3.92 -10.55
N VAL A 113 -0.11 -3.18 -9.45
CA VAL A 113 -0.07 -3.77 -8.10
C VAL A 113 -1.44 -4.33 -7.69
N MET A 114 -2.52 -3.79 -8.27
CA MET A 114 -3.89 -4.17 -7.91
C MET A 114 -4.22 -5.65 -8.20
N ASP A 115 -3.46 -6.32 -9.07
CA ASP A 115 -3.62 -7.77 -9.31
C ASP A 115 -3.47 -8.59 -8.02
N MET A 116 -2.66 -8.13 -7.05
CA MET A 116 -2.50 -8.81 -5.77
C MET A 116 -3.81 -8.93 -4.98
N GLN A 117 -4.77 -8.03 -5.18
CA GLN A 117 -6.06 -8.07 -4.50
C GLN A 117 -6.85 -9.33 -4.83
N SER A 118 -6.73 -9.87 -6.06
CA SER A 118 -7.36 -11.15 -6.42
C SER A 118 -6.85 -12.31 -5.55
N GLY A 119 -5.54 -12.35 -5.30
CA GLY A 119 -4.94 -13.34 -4.39
C GLY A 119 -5.32 -13.14 -2.92
N ILE A 120 -5.47 -11.88 -2.48
CA ILE A 120 -5.97 -11.56 -1.14
C ILE A 120 -7.42 -12.04 -0.98
N LEU A 121 -8.29 -11.75 -1.95
CA LEU A 121 -9.70 -12.18 -1.94
C LEU A 121 -9.83 -13.72 -1.93
N LEU A 122 -8.95 -14.43 -2.67
CA LEU A 122 -8.89 -15.90 -2.63
C LEU A 122 -8.62 -16.40 -1.19
N LYS A 123 -7.70 -15.79 -0.45
CA LYS A 123 -7.40 -16.17 0.94
C LYS A 123 -8.62 -16.00 1.86
N TYR A 124 -9.49 -15.05 1.56
CA TYR A 124 -10.74 -14.85 2.29
C TYR A 124 -11.91 -15.75 1.82
N GLY A 125 -11.67 -16.61 0.82
CA GLY A 125 -12.62 -17.63 0.37
C GLY A 125 -13.42 -17.25 -0.88
N ILE A 126 -13.02 -16.21 -1.59
CA ILE A 126 -13.61 -15.87 -2.90
C ILE A 126 -12.87 -16.67 -3.98
N PRO A 127 -13.56 -17.45 -4.82
CA PRO A 127 -12.93 -18.20 -5.90
C PRO A 127 -12.11 -17.28 -6.82
N ILE A 128 -10.89 -17.73 -7.20
CA ILE A 128 -9.91 -16.90 -7.92
C ILE A 128 -10.47 -16.33 -9.24
N ASN A 129 -11.19 -17.12 -10.00
CA ASN A 129 -11.81 -16.67 -11.26
C ASN A 129 -12.82 -15.53 -11.04
N ILE A 130 -13.56 -15.53 -9.91
CA ILE A 130 -14.49 -14.45 -9.56
C ILE A 130 -13.70 -13.21 -9.13
N ALA A 131 -12.64 -13.41 -8.32
CA ALA A 131 -11.80 -12.31 -7.86
C ALA A 131 -11.08 -11.61 -9.02
N GLU A 132 -10.52 -12.38 -9.97
CA GLU A 132 -9.88 -11.86 -11.18
C GLU A 132 -10.87 -11.07 -12.06
N ASP A 133 -12.06 -11.60 -12.32
CA ASP A 133 -13.08 -10.90 -13.12
C ASP A 133 -13.51 -9.57 -12.45
N LEU A 134 -13.75 -9.57 -11.14
CA LEU A 134 -14.11 -8.35 -10.39
C LEU A 134 -13.00 -7.30 -10.41
N MET A 135 -11.75 -7.73 -10.36
CA MET A 135 -10.61 -6.82 -10.37
C MET A 135 -10.25 -6.33 -11.76
N PHE A 136 -10.48 -7.11 -12.82
CA PHE A 136 -10.11 -6.76 -14.18
C PHE A 136 -10.67 -5.40 -14.62
N ASP A 137 -11.98 -5.20 -14.49
CA ASP A 137 -12.61 -3.93 -14.88
C ASP A 137 -12.11 -2.76 -14.04
N ARG A 138 -11.89 -2.99 -12.74
CA ARG A 138 -11.40 -1.97 -11.82
C ARG A 138 -9.95 -1.57 -12.10
N ILE A 139 -9.07 -2.52 -12.39
CA ILE A 139 -7.68 -2.27 -12.78
C ILE A 139 -7.64 -1.42 -14.05
N ASN A 140 -8.41 -1.80 -15.07
CA ASN A 140 -8.52 -1.03 -16.32
C ASN A 140 -9.08 0.38 -16.11
N GLU A 141 -9.99 0.56 -15.15
CA GLU A 141 -10.50 1.90 -14.77
C GLU A 141 -9.40 2.75 -14.16
N VAL A 142 -8.64 2.20 -13.21
CA VAL A 142 -7.53 2.92 -12.55
C VAL A 142 -6.44 3.27 -13.56
N GLU A 143 -6.05 2.34 -14.43
CA GLU A 143 -5.11 2.61 -15.52
C GLU A 143 -5.54 3.83 -16.36
N ARG A 144 -6.78 3.82 -16.86
CA ARG A 144 -7.32 4.94 -17.65
C ARG A 144 -7.35 6.26 -16.89
N ARG A 145 -7.52 6.26 -15.58
CA ARG A 145 -7.49 7.47 -14.75
C ARG A 145 -6.08 8.00 -14.54
N LEU A 146 -5.08 7.12 -14.49
CA LEU A 146 -3.68 7.50 -14.28
C LEU A 146 -3.00 7.98 -15.58
N LEU A 147 -3.40 7.46 -16.74
CA LEU A 147 -2.81 7.83 -18.04
C LEU A 147 -2.68 9.33 -18.29
N PRO A 148 -3.69 10.19 -18.00
CA PRO A 148 -3.60 11.62 -18.26
C PRO A 148 -2.87 12.41 -17.16
N ALA A 149 -2.44 11.76 -16.07
CA ALA A 149 -1.83 12.44 -14.92
C ALA A 149 -0.41 12.92 -15.27
N ASN A 150 -0.07 14.14 -14.82
CA ASN A 150 1.31 14.63 -14.88
C ASN A 150 2.12 14.06 -13.71
N HIS A 151 2.49 12.79 -13.82
CA HIS A 151 3.12 12.01 -12.77
C HIS A 151 4.62 12.30 -12.56
N THR A 152 5.28 13.03 -13.46
CA THR A 152 6.74 13.25 -13.37
C THR A 152 7.14 14.49 -12.59
N ARG A 153 6.22 15.35 -12.17
CA ARG A 153 6.50 16.67 -11.58
C ARG A 153 7.51 16.64 -10.42
N ALA A 154 7.28 15.79 -9.43
CA ALA A 154 8.17 15.68 -8.26
C ALA A 154 9.53 15.09 -8.66
N VAL A 155 9.54 14.09 -9.54
CA VAL A 155 10.75 13.44 -10.04
C VAL A 155 11.59 14.42 -10.88
N ASP A 156 10.96 15.25 -11.71
CA ASP A 156 11.67 16.25 -12.50
C ASP A 156 12.25 17.38 -11.62
N ALA A 157 11.54 17.79 -10.57
CA ALA A 157 12.10 18.69 -9.56
C ALA A 157 13.32 18.07 -8.84
N ALA A 158 13.23 16.81 -8.47
CA ALA A 158 14.32 16.07 -7.85
C ALA A 158 15.55 15.99 -8.74
N LYS A 159 15.36 15.72 -10.05
CA LYS A 159 16.45 15.72 -11.05
C LYS A 159 17.11 17.09 -11.19
N LEU A 160 16.34 18.17 -11.26
CA LEU A 160 16.85 19.52 -11.38
C LEU A 160 17.69 19.97 -10.16
N LEU A 161 17.37 19.43 -8.98
CA LEU A 161 18.03 19.75 -7.71
C LEU A 161 19.11 18.72 -7.32
N ASP A 162 19.36 17.72 -8.15
CA ASP A 162 20.23 16.56 -7.83
C ASP A 162 19.89 15.96 -6.45
N MET A 163 18.59 15.75 -6.22
CA MET A 163 18.04 15.17 -4.99
C MET A 163 17.60 13.73 -5.26
N PRO A 164 18.27 12.69 -4.75
CA PRO A 164 17.81 11.32 -4.87
C PRO A 164 16.39 11.16 -4.34
N PHE A 165 15.57 10.41 -5.10
CA PHE A 165 14.15 10.26 -4.83
C PHE A 165 13.67 8.84 -5.10
N MET A 166 12.91 8.28 -4.16
CA MET A 166 12.29 6.96 -4.32
C MET A 166 10.90 6.94 -3.69
N CYS A 167 10.08 5.96 -4.12
CA CYS A 167 8.79 5.66 -3.50
C CYS A 167 8.81 4.28 -2.85
N ILE A 168 8.15 4.15 -1.70
CA ILE A 168 7.89 2.89 -0.99
C ILE A 168 6.42 2.88 -0.59
N HIS A 169 5.55 2.26 -1.40
CA HIS A 169 4.11 2.21 -1.16
C HIS A 169 3.67 0.83 -0.64
N THR A 170 3.37 -0.12 -1.50
CA THR A 170 2.83 -1.44 -1.10
C THR A 170 3.62 -2.15 0.01
N PRO A 171 4.95 -2.12 0.11
CA PRO A 171 5.64 -2.70 1.27
C PRO A 171 5.23 -2.11 2.63
N ALA A 172 4.97 -0.80 2.69
CA ALA A 172 4.49 -0.15 3.91
C ALA A 172 3.00 -0.49 4.18
N ASP A 173 2.18 -0.52 3.13
CA ASP A 173 0.78 -0.98 3.21
C ASP A 173 0.68 -2.42 3.72
N ASN A 174 1.53 -3.30 3.21
CA ASN A 174 1.62 -4.68 3.68
C ASN A 174 1.98 -4.75 5.17
N ALA A 175 2.85 -3.84 5.63
CA ALA A 175 3.25 -3.81 7.04
C ALA A 175 2.07 -3.44 7.94
N VAL A 176 1.31 -2.37 7.64
CA VAL A 176 0.13 -1.99 8.44
C VAL A 176 -0.98 -3.02 8.33
N ALA A 177 -1.27 -3.56 7.14
CA ALA A 177 -2.30 -4.57 6.93
C ALA A 177 -2.00 -5.85 7.72
N ASN A 178 -0.76 -6.34 7.65
CA ASN A 178 -0.32 -7.52 8.40
C ASN A 178 -0.34 -7.27 9.92
N TYR A 179 0.14 -6.12 10.38
CA TYR A 179 0.16 -5.77 11.79
C TYR A 179 -1.26 -5.74 12.37
N LEU A 180 -2.17 -4.98 11.75
CA LEU A 180 -3.54 -4.86 12.26
C LEU A 180 -4.31 -6.18 12.18
N GLN A 181 -4.14 -6.96 11.10
CA GLN A 181 -4.79 -8.26 11.01
C GLN A 181 -4.34 -9.19 12.15
N LYS A 182 -3.03 -9.23 12.46
CA LYS A 182 -2.52 -9.99 13.61
C LYS A 182 -3.07 -9.49 14.94
N VAL A 183 -3.12 -8.17 15.14
CA VAL A 183 -3.68 -7.59 16.36
C VAL A 183 -5.14 -8.01 16.55
N PHE A 184 -5.96 -7.98 15.50
CA PHE A 184 -7.36 -8.40 15.59
C PHE A 184 -7.51 -9.92 15.75
N ASP A 185 -6.68 -10.72 15.09
CA ASP A 185 -6.68 -12.18 15.22
C ASP A 185 -6.29 -12.63 16.64
N GLU A 186 -5.38 -11.91 17.30
CA GLU A 186 -4.95 -12.17 18.68
C GLU A 186 -5.95 -11.65 19.71
N LYS A 187 -6.39 -10.38 19.59
CA LYS A 187 -7.29 -9.75 20.56
C LYS A 187 -8.74 -10.20 20.42
N LYS A 188 -9.13 -10.69 19.24
CA LYS A 188 -10.48 -11.21 18.94
C LYS A 188 -11.61 -10.29 19.40
N PRO A 189 -11.65 -9.03 18.94
CA PRO A 189 -12.68 -8.09 19.33
C PRO A 189 -14.07 -8.64 19.02
N ASP A 190 -14.99 -8.60 19.99
CA ASP A 190 -16.31 -9.17 19.85
C ASP A 190 -17.33 -8.15 19.27
N TYR A 191 -17.11 -6.87 19.59
CA TYR A 191 -17.93 -5.76 19.11
C TYR A 191 -17.11 -4.75 18.28
N ILE A 192 -17.82 -3.98 17.45
CA ILE A 192 -17.17 -2.92 16.64
C ILE A 192 -16.54 -1.85 17.55
N SER A 193 -17.12 -1.58 18.74
CA SER A 193 -16.49 -0.71 19.75
C SER A 193 -15.10 -1.17 20.14
N ASP A 194 -14.88 -2.48 20.28
CA ASP A 194 -13.59 -3.02 20.68
C ASP A 194 -12.52 -2.77 19.60
N ILE A 195 -12.92 -2.81 18.30
CA ILE A 195 -12.02 -2.42 17.19
C ILE A 195 -11.60 -0.96 17.34
N ILE A 196 -12.56 -0.07 17.61
CA ILE A 196 -12.29 1.36 17.79
C ILE A 196 -11.34 1.59 18.97
N ASP A 197 -11.54 0.91 20.08
CA ASP A 197 -10.68 1.03 21.25
C ASP A 197 -9.27 0.50 20.99
N ILE A 198 -9.16 -0.67 20.32
CA ILE A 198 -7.86 -1.23 19.91
C ILE A 198 -7.09 -0.26 19.01
N LEU A 199 -7.76 0.34 18.03
CA LEU A 199 -7.11 1.31 17.13
C LEU A 199 -6.65 2.55 17.90
N LYS A 200 -7.46 3.10 18.81
CA LYS A 200 -7.10 4.28 19.61
C LYS A 200 -5.93 4.06 20.57
N ASP A 201 -5.60 2.81 20.90
CA ASP A 201 -4.42 2.48 21.71
C ASP A 201 -3.11 2.57 20.90
N ILE A 202 -3.18 2.57 19.57
CA ILE A 202 -2.01 2.70 18.67
C ILE A 202 -1.66 4.19 18.51
N PRO A 203 -0.38 4.60 18.71
CA PRO A 203 0.01 5.99 18.73
C PRO A 203 -0.45 6.81 17.52
N GLU A 204 -0.27 6.31 16.30
CA GLU A 204 -0.62 7.01 15.06
C GLU A 204 -2.13 7.29 14.96
N TYR A 205 -2.97 6.35 15.37
CA TYR A 205 -4.42 6.55 15.39
C TYR A 205 -4.87 7.44 16.55
N LYS A 206 -4.18 7.37 17.69
CA LYS A 206 -4.42 8.24 18.84
C LYS A 206 -4.12 9.71 18.49
N ASP A 207 -3.02 9.96 17.79
CA ASP A 207 -2.69 11.29 17.30
C ASP A 207 -3.72 11.78 16.28
N ALA A 208 -4.16 10.90 15.37
CA ALA A 208 -5.23 11.21 14.42
C ALA A 208 -6.56 11.59 15.10
N VAL A 209 -6.88 11.00 16.27
CA VAL A 209 -8.07 11.42 17.07
C VAL A 209 -7.95 12.88 17.51
N ASN A 210 -6.75 13.30 17.96
CA ASN A 210 -6.51 14.69 18.37
C ASN A 210 -6.70 15.66 17.19
N GLU A 211 -6.33 15.22 15.97
CA GLU A 211 -6.49 15.99 14.72
C GLU A 211 -7.88 15.82 14.07
N LYS A 212 -8.85 15.15 14.75
CA LYS A 212 -10.21 14.86 14.26
C LYS A 212 -10.26 14.00 12.98
N ALA A 213 -9.21 13.22 12.73
CA ALA A 213 -9.09 12.30 11.62
C ALA A 213 -8.96 10.83 12.08
N GLY A 214 -9.39 10.56 13.32
CA GLY A 214 -9.25 9.25 13.96
C GLY A 214 -10.27 8.21 13.49
N PRO A 215 -10.16 6.98 14.03
CA PRO A 215 -10.99 5.84 13.65
C PRO A 215 -12.49 6.14 13.78
N LYS A 216 -13.28 5.67 12.79
CA LYS A 216 -14.72 5.92 12.70
C LYS A 216 -15.48 4.74 12.10
N VAL A 217 -16.63 4.41 12.71
CA VAL A 217 -17.60 3.48 12.10
C VAL A 217 -18.37 4.21 11.00
N VAL A 218 -18.31 3.71 9.77
CA VAL A 218 -18.96 4.30 8.60
C VAL A 218 -20.20 3.49 8.18
N VAL A 219 -20.13 2.16 8.31
CA VAL A 219 -21.26 1.26 8.08
C VAL A 219 -21.43 0.38 9.32
N GLY A 220 -22.64 0.25 9.81
CA GLY A 220 -22.96 -0.47 11.03
C GLY A 220 -23.06 0.43 12.26
N SER A 221 -22.73 -0.11 13.42
CA SER A 221 -22.68 0.64 14.68
C SER A 221 -21.74 -0.03 15.67
N GLU A 222 -21.22 0.71 16.64
CA GLU A 222 -20.32 0.22 17.69
C GLU A 222 -20.88 -0.98 18.48
N LYS A 223 -22.22 -1.10 18.57
CA LYS A 223 -22.91 -2.17 19.30
C LYS A 223 -23.08 -3.47 18.52
N ARG A 224 -22.66 -3.52 17.25
CA ARG A 224 -22.74 -4.74 16.43
C ARG A 224 -21.55 -5.65 16.72
N LYS A 225 -21.79 -6.95 16.53
CA LYS A 225 -20.73 -7.97 16.52
C LYS A 225 -19.83 -7.78 15.32
N THR A 226 -18.53 -8.05 15.48
CA THR A 226 -17.54 -7.90 14.42
C THR A 226 -17.68 -8.94 13.32
N GLY A 227 -18.00 -10.19 13.69
CA GLY A 227 -17.82 -11.33 12.78
C GLY A 227 -16.36 -11.52 12.40
N LYS A 228 -16.11 -12.14 11.26
CA LYS A 228 -14.75 -12.26 10.70
C LYS A 228 -14.29 -10.91 10.17
N ILE A 229 -13.08 -10.48 10.59
CA ILE A 229 -12.52 -9.17 10.23
C ILE A 229 -11.57 -9.35 9.04
N PHE A 230 -11.69 -8.44 8.08
CA PHE A 230 -10.77 -8.27 6.97
C PHE A 230 -10.15 -6.87 7.05
N VAL A 231 -8.81 -6.81 7.16
CA VAL A 231 -8.06 -5.54 7.07
C VAL A 231 -7.72 -5.29 5.61
N ASP A 232 -8.40 -4.30 5.01
CA ASP A 232 -8.28 -3.91 3.60
C ASP A 232 -7.48 -2.60 3.50
N MET A 233 -6.15 -2.73 3.51
CA MET A 233 -5.21 -1.59 3.55
C MET A 233 -4.02 -1.74 2.60
N THR A 234 -4.08 -2.61 1.61
CA THR A 234 -2.98 -2.81 0.66
C THR A 234 -3.48 -3.20 -0.72
N GLY A 235 -2.60 -3.16 -1.73
CA GLY A 235 -2.93 -3.51 -3.10
C GLY A 235 -3.16 -2.30 -3.99
N GLY A 236 -2.40 -1.24 -3.77
CA GLY A 236 -2.33 -0.05 -4.62
C GLY A 236 -3.42 0.97 -4.34
N THR A 237 -4.67 0.69 -4.66
CA THR A 237 -5.82 1.56 -4.36
C THR A 237 -7.10 0.73 -4.21
N GLY A 238 -8.21 1.37 -3.83
CA GLY A 238 -9.48 0.69 -3.57
C GLY A 238 -9.93 -0.22 -4.73
N GLY A 239 -10.27 -1.45 -4.38
CA GLY A 239 -10.69 -2.49 -5.31
C GLY A 239 -12.05 -2.27 -5.95
N SER A 240 -12.66 -3.34 -6.45
CA SER A 240 -14.00 -3.30 -7.02
C SER A 240 -15.07 -3.15 -5.93
N LYS A 241 -16.06 -2.30 -6.14
CA LYS A 241 -17.21 -2.18 -5.24
C LYS A 241 -18.07 -3.45 -5.17
N ASP A 242 -18.01 -4.29 -6.18
CA ASP A 242 -18.84 -5.49 -6.27
C ASP A 242 -18.30 -6.68 -5.44
N ILE A 243 -17.18 -6.48 -4.73
CA ILE A 243 -16.61 -7.47 -3.81
C ILE A 243 -17.45 -7.68 -2.55
N TYR A 244 -18.24 -6.68 -2.10
CA TYR A 244 -18.93 -6.72 -0.80
C TYR A 244 -19.94 -7.87 -0.69
N GLU A 245 -20.67 -8.18 -1.77
CA GLU A 245 -21.54 -9.36 -1.81
C GLU A 245 -20.76 -10.65 -1.57
N LYS A 246 -19.64 -10.79 -2.25
CA LYS A 246 -18.81 -12.01 -2.18
C LYS A 246 -18.13 -12.15 -0.82
N LEU A 247 -17.64 -11.04 -0.26
CA LEU A 247 -17.07 -11.00 1.08
C LEU A 247 -18.12 -11.39 2.14
N SER A 248 -19.34 -10.86 2.05
CA SER A 248 -20.44 -11.20 2.95
C SER A 248 -20.77 -12.71 2.88
N ILE A 249 -20.88 -13.27 1.66
CA ILE A 249 -21.11 -14.70 1.46
C ILE A 249 -19.95 -15.55 2.01
N ALA A 250 -18.70 -15.06 1.90
CA ALA A 250 -17.51 -15.71 2.47
C ALA A 250 -17.41 -15.58 4.00
N GLY A 251 -18.39 -14.92 4.64
CA GLY A 251 -18.51 -14.78 6.09
C GLY A 251 -17.76 -13.60 6.68
N ILE A 252 -17.29 -12.64 5.88
CA ILE A 252 -16.70 -11.40 6.38
C ILE A 252 -17.82 -10.53 6.98
N GLY A 253 -17.72 -10.23 8.27
CA GLY A 253 -18.65 -9.38 8.99
C GLY A 253 -18.23 -7.92 9.06
N THR A 254 -16.92 -7.67 9.03
CA THR A 254 -16.36 -6.32 9.17
C THR A 254 -15.12 -6.14 8.31
N ILE A 255 -15.07 -5.01 7.61
CA ILE A 255 -13.88 -4.51 6.93
C ILE A 255 -13.29 -3.35 7.76
N VAL A 256 -11.98 -3.38 7.98
CA VAL A 256 -11.21 -2.26 8.53
C VAL A 256 -10.31 -1.73 7.43
N GLY A 257 -10.55 -0.51 6.97
CA GLY A 257 -9.85 0.10 5.86
C GLY A 257 -9.36 1.51 6.16
N MET A 258 -8.62 2.10 5.20
CA MET A 258 -8.08 3.46 5.31
C MET A 258 -9.12 4.52 4.95
N HIS A 259 -9.91 4.26 3.91
CA HIS A 259 -10.96 5.13 3.38
C HIS A 259 -12.05 4.31 2.70
N ILE A 260 -13.18 4.93 2.36
CA ILE A 260 -14.25 4.30 1.59
C ILE A 260 -14.94 5.33 0.69
N GLY A 261 -15.16 5.00 -0.57
CA GLY A 261 -15.98 5.81 -1.47
C GLY A 261 -17.49 5.58 -1.26
N GLU A 262 -18.32 6.52 -1.71
CA GLU A 262 -19.77 6.48 -1.49
C GLU A 262 -20.43 5.24 -2.10
N ASP A 263 -20.00 4.80 -3.29
CA ASP A 263 -20.55 3.59 -3.94
C ASP A 263 -20.18 2.31 -3.18
N HIS A 264 -18.95 2.22 -2.69
CA HIS A 264 -18.50 1.12 -1.83
C HIS A 264 -19.28 1.07 -0.52
N LYS A 265 -19.54 2.25 0.10
CA LYS A 265 -20.35 2.34 1.30
C LYS A 265 -21.76 1.80 1.07
N LYS A 266 -22.42 2.18 -0.04
CA LYS A 266 -23.75 1.67 -0.40
C LYS A 266 -23.77 0.15 -0.57
N GLU A 267 -22.77 -0.42 -1.24
CA GLU A 267 -22.68 -1.88 -1.40
C GLU A 267 -22.39 -2.58 -0.06
N ALA A 268 -21.55 -2.01 0.81
CA ALA A 268 -21.33 -2.54 2.15
C ALA A 268 -22.63 -2.55 2.99
N GLU A 269 -23.41 -1.46 2.95
CA GLU A 269 -24.72 -1.36 3.61
C GLU A 269 -25.71 -2.41 3.08
N LYS A 270 -25.81 -2.53 1.76
CA LYS A 270 -26.70 -3.48 1.04
C LYS A 270 -26.39 -4.95 1.39
N HIS A 271 -25.10 -5.27 1.54
CA HIS A 271 -24.66 -6.63 1.82
C HIS A 271 -24.33 -6.87 3.30
N HIS A 272 -24.73 -5.96 4.18
CA HIS A 272 -24.66 -6.07 5.64
C HIS A 272 -23.22 -6.22 6.20
N VAL A 273 -22.21 -5.72 5.49
CA VAL A 273 -20.81 -5.70 5.93
C VAL A 273 -20.58 -4.41 6.74
N ASN A 274 -20.11 -4.55 7.97
CA ASN A 274 -19.71 -3.38 8.76
C ASN A 274 -18.40 -2.82 8.19
N VAL A 275 -18.24 -1.48 8.26
CA VAL A 275 -17.02 -0.80 7.81
C VAL A 275 -16.53 0.15 8.88
N VAL A 276 -15.30 -0.05 9.29
CA VAL A 276 -14.54 0.83 10.18
C VAL A 276 -13.42 1.46 9.34
N ILE A 277 -13.37 2.78 9.30
CA ILE A 277 -12.25 3.52 8.72
C ILE A 277 -11.29 3.87 9.84
N ALA A 278 -10.09 3.31 9.77
CA ALA A 278 -9.03 3.56 10.75
C ALA A 278 -8.42 4.97 10.58
N GLY A 279 -8.37 5.45 9.35
CA GLY A 279 -7.78 6.73 8.93
C GLY A 279 -6.66 6.51 7.90
N HIS A 280 -6.65 7.28 6.84
CA HIS A 280 -5.68 7.09 5.73
C HIS A 280 -4.27 7.46 6.19
N MET A 281 -4.02 8.74 6.43
CA MET A 281 -2.67 9.21 6.81
C MET A 281 -2.10 8.54 8.06
N SER A 282 -2.94 8.20 9.03
CA SER A 282 -2.50 7.48 10.24
C SER A 282 -2.11 6.03 9.96
N SER A 283 -2.80 5.37 9.02
CA SER A 283 -2.44 4.01 8.59
C SER A 283 -1.14 4.00 7.78
N ASP A 284 -0.96 4.97 6.90
CA ASP A 284 0.26 5.14 6.12
C ASP A 284 1.46 5.43 7.04
N ASN A 285 1.29 6.33 8.01
CA ASN A 285 2.32 6.63 9.01
C ASN A 285 2.71 5.37 9.80
N LEU A 286 1.72 4.60 10.25
CA LEU A 286 1.97 3.33 10.95
C LEU A 286 2.73 2.34 10.06
N GLY A 287 2.30 2.18 8.80
CA GLY A 287 2.96 1.29 7.85
C GLY A 287 4.41 1.69 7.57
N VAL A 288 4.65 2.98 7.34
CA VAL A 288 6.00 3.54 7.14
C VAL A 288 6.86 3.33 8.39
N ASN A 289 6.35 3.64 9.60
CA ASN A 289 7.09 3.46 10.85
C ASN A 289 7.47 1.98 11.06
N LEU A 290 6.51 1.06 10.94
CA LEU A 290 6.76 -0.38 11.08
C LEU A 290 7.83 -0.89 10.09
N LEU A 291 7.75 -0.44 8.84
CA LEU A 291 8.70 -0.84 7.81
C LEU A 291 10.11 -0.31 8.10
N PHE A 292 10.23 0.97 8.49
CA PHE A 292 11.53 1.57 8.77
C PHE A 292 12.16 1.06 10.07
N ASP A 293 11.38 0.77 11.10
CA ASP A 293 11.87 0.10 12.32
C ASP A 293 12.52 -1.25 11.96
N ASP A 294 11.84 -2.07 11.15
CA ASP A 294 12.37 -3.34 10.65
C ASP A 294 13.66 -3.18 9.81
N ILE A 295 13.73 -2.14 8.96
CA ILE A 295 14.91 -1.88 8.10
C ILE A 295 16.10 -1.43 8.95
N LEU A 296 15.87 -0.59 9.97
CA LEU A 296 16.91 -0.03 10.82
C LEU A 296 17.43 -1.04 11.85
N GLU A 297 16.56 -1.86 12.47
CA GLU A 297 16.97 -2.89 13.44
C GLU A 297 17.84 -3.98 12.80
N LYS A 298 17.69 -4.23 11.50
CA LYS A 298 18.45 -5.23 10.73
C LYS A 298 19.66 -4.64 9.99
N SER A 299 19.99 -3.38 10.25
CA SER A 299 21.13 -2.65 9.66
C SER A 299 22.29 -2.62 10.63
#